data_af844913512e34b757f429b5915667ca
#
_entry.id   af844913512e34b757f429b5915667ca
#
_cell.length_a   1.000
_cell.length_b   1.000
_cell.length_c   1.000
_cell.angle_alpha   90.00
_cell.angle_beta   90.00
_cell.angle_gamma   90.00
#
_symmetry.space_group_name_H-M   'P 1'
#
loop_
_entity.id
_entity.type
_entity.pdbx_description
1 polymer ?
#
loop_
_entity_poly.entity_id
_entity_poly.type
_entity_poly.pdbx_seq_one_letter_code
_entity_poly.pdbx_strand_id
1 'polypeptide(L)'
;TDADNRELRKKLAIAFGKKGFQQNEYNNEQIVKDIVTLRHKRANLLGYKTHAHFVLEERMAETPEKVMEFLNELLEKAKPAAQREFDNLEAYAKKLDGIDQLQKWDGAYYSEKLKKELFNLDQELLKPYFKLENVINGVFTVANKLYDLQFEEIETVDKYHEDVKTYAVTDTDGNFVSYFYADFHPRPGKRNGAWMTSYKSQYRSNDTNERPQVSIVCNFTKPTQTKPSLLTFNEVTTLFHEFGHALHGMLANTTYKSLSGTSVSWDFVELPSQVLENWCYEKEALELFAKHYETGEVIPMEYVDKIKESASFHEGMQTLRQLSFGLLDMSWHSGDSPEAISSVKEFETNAFAETKLYPDVAENCMSTSFSQIFQGGYSAGY
;
A
#
# COMPACT_ATOMS: atom_id res chain seq x y z
N THR A 1 12.32 -11.29 -4.56
CA THR A 1 13.62 -10.74 -5.00
C THR A 1 13.91 -11.19 -6.42
N ASP A 2 14.54 -10.35 -7.19
CA ASP A 2 14.89 -10.56 -8.61
C ASP A 2 16.30 -11.20 -8.78
N ALA A 3 16.86 -11.73 -7.70
CA ALA A 3 18.16 -12.38 -7.71
C ALA A 3 18.11 -13.68 -8.55
N ASP A 4 19.04 -13.85 -9.50
CA ASP A 4 19.12 -15.05 -10.34
C ASP A 4 19.40 -16.33 -9.53
N ASN A 5 20.12 -16.20 -8.43
CA ASN A 5 20.44 -17.33 -7.55
C ASN A 5 19.21 -17.77 -6.74
N ARG A 6 18.61 -18.92 -7.10
CA ARG A 6 17.42 -19.48 -6.47
C ARG A 6 17.61 -19.78 -4.98
N GLU A 7 18.79 -20.29 -4.56
CA GLU A 7 19.07 -20.58 -3.16
C GLU A 7 19.15 -19.31 -2.32
N LEU A 8 19.65 -18.22 -2.89
CA LEU A 8 19.62 -16.89 -2.25
C LEU A 8 18.18 -16.39 -2.09
N ARG A 9 17.32 -16.51 -3.12
CA ARG A 9 15.89 -16.16 -3.04
C ARG A 9 15.20 -16.95 -1.93
N LYS A 10 15.41 -18.27 -1.88
CA LYS A 10 14.88 -19.16 -0.83
C LYS A 10 15.32 -18.74 0.56
N LYS A 11 16.61 -18.52 0.76
CA LYS A 11 17.17 -18.07 2.04
C LYS A 11 16.55 -16.77 2.53
N LEU A 12 16.40 -15.79 1.64
CA LEU A 12 15.77 -14.50 1.96
C LEU A 12 14.28 -14.64 2.25
N ALA A 13 13.54 -15.42 1.48
CA ALA A 13 12.11 -15.64 1.68
C ALA A 13 11.83 -16.32 3.02
N ILE A 14 12.59 -17.35 3.38
CA ILE A 14 12.48 -18.02 4.69
C ILE A 14 12.86 -17.04 5.80
N ALA A 15 13.96 -16.31 5.69
CA ALA A 15 14.39 -15.35 6.70
C ALA A 15 13.35 -14.24 6.92
N PHE A 16 12.70 -13.79 5.85
CA PHE A 16 11.62 -12.79 5.92
C PHE A 16 10.35 -13.38 6.54
N GLY A 17 9.92 -14.55 6.08
CA GLY A 17 8.64 -15.16 6.50
C GLY A 17 8.64 -15.72 7.93
N LYS A 18 9.81 -15.89 8.56
CA LYS A 18 9.92 -16.33 9.94
C LYS A 18 10.10 -15.20 10.96
N LYS A 19 9.89 -13.92 10.55
CA LYS A 19 9.93 -12.79 11.49
C LYS A 19 8.88 -12.96 12.57
N GLY A 20 9.30 -12.84 13.83
CA GLY A 20 8.43 -13.07 14.99
C GLY A 20 7.95 -14.53 15.16
N PHE A 21 8.45 -15.46 14.34
CA PHE A 21 8.15 -16.89 14.38
C PHE A 21 9.45 -17.69 14.56
N GLN A 22 10.16 -17.43 15.64
CA GLN A 22 11.43 -18.05 15.95
C GLN A 22 11.41 -18.52 17.41
N GLN A 23 12.11 -19.62 17.71
CA GLN A 23 12.20 -20.14 19.09
C GLN A 23 13.22 -19.34 19.93
N ASN A 24 12.93 -18.04 20.12
CA ASN A 24 13.74 -17.09 20.89
C ASN A 24 12.85 -16.00 21.53
N GLU A 25 13.46 -15.02 22.21
CA GLU A 25 12.76 -13.91 22.86
C GLU A 25 11.95 -12.99 21.92
N TYR A 26 12.13 -13.11 20.60
CA TYR A 26 11.39 -12.35 19.59
C TYR A 26 10.20 -13.13 19.01
N ASN A 27 9.81 -14.27 19.61
CA ASN A 27 8.64 -15.03 19.18
C ASN A 27 7.33 -14.31 19.57
N ASN A 28 6.49 -14.01 18.59
CA ASN A 28 5.25 -13.26 18.75
C ASN A 28 3.99 -14.14 18.81
N GLU A 29 4.08 -15.47 18.76
CA GLU A 29 2.91 -16.35 18.74
C GLU A 29 2.00 -16.13 19.96
N GLN A 30 2.59 -16.04 21.16
CA GLN A 30 1.81 -15.78 22.37
C GLN A 30 1.21 -14.37 22.37
N ILE A 31 1.94 -13.37 21.87
CA ILE A 31 1.47 -11.98 21.77
C ILE A 31 0.26 -11.91 20.84
N VAL A 32 0.28 -12.59 19.69
CA VAL A 32 -0.88 -12.67 18.77
C VAL A 32 -2.10 -13.24 19.48
N LYS A 33 -1.95 -14.36 20.18
CA LYS A 33 -3.03 -15.00 20.95
C LYS A 33 -3.58 -14.07 22.04
N ASP A 34 -2.70 -13.41 22.78
CA ASP A 34 -3.09 -12.48 23.85
C ASP A 34 -3.87 -11.28 23.29
N ILE A 35 -3.41 -10.70 22.17
CA ILE A 35 -4.10 -9.58 21.51
C ILE A 35 -5.52 -9.96 21.10
N VAL A 36 -5.70 -11.07 20.38
CA VAL A 36 -7.04 -11.47 19.89
C VAL A 36 -7.96 -11.85 21.05
N THR A 37 -7.44 -12.52 22.08
CA THR A 37 -8.18 -12.87 23.31
C THR A 37 -8.63 -11.61 24.06
N LEU A 38 -7.75 -10.64 24.24
CA LEU A 38 -8.09 -9.36 24.91
C LEU A 38 -9.09 -8.53 24.10
N ARG A 39 -8.94 -8.51 22.76
CA ARG A 39 -9.91 -7.86 21.86
C ARG A 39 -11.29 -8.51 21.97
N HIS A 40 -11.37 -9.83 21.99
CA HIS A 40 -12.61 -10.57 22.16
C HIS A 40 -13.26 -10.27 23.51
N LYS A 41 -12.50 -10.35 24.61
CA LYS A 41 -12.98 -10.01 25.96
C LYS A 41 -13.49 -8.57 26.04
N ARG A 42 -12.78 -7.61 25.44
CA ARG A 42 -13.24 -6.22 25.38
C ARG A 42 -14.57 -6.09 24.64
N ALA A 43 -14.70 -6.73 23.48
CA ALA A 43 -15.93 -6.71 22.70
C ALA A 43 -17.12 -7.29 23.50
N ASN A 44 -16.94 -8.43 24.15
CA ASN A 44 -17.96 -9.06 24.98
C ASN A 44 -18.33 -8.18 26.20
N LEU A 45 -17.37 -7.53 26.84
CA LEU A 45 -17.63 -6.60 27.93
C LEU A 45 -18.49 -5.41 27.49
N LEU A 46 -18.35 -4.98 26.24
CA LEU A 46 -19.12 -3.91 25.61
C LEU A 46 -20.46 -4.38 25.01
N GLY A 47 -20.78 -5.67 25.10
CA GLY A 47 -22.02 -6.26 24.59
C GLY A 47 -21.98 -6.76 23.17
N TYR A 48 -20.83 -6.80 22.53
CA TYR A 48 -20.65 -7.32 21.17
C TYR A 48 -20.26 -8.79 21.19
N LYS A 49 -20.70 -9.52 20.17
CA LYS A 49 -20.42 -10.96 20.03
C LYS A 49 -18.91 -11.22 19.82
N THR A 50 -18.27 -10.48 18.91
CA THR A 50 -16.84 -10.61 18.59
C THR A 50 -16.20 -9.23 18.40
N HIS A 51 -14.86 -9.20 18.31
CA HIS A 51 -14.12 -7.98 18.00
C HIS A 51 -14.53 -7.38 16.65
N ALA A 52 -14.78 -8.22 15.63
CA ALA A 52 -15.23 -7.74 14.33
C ALA A 52 -16.59 -7.02 14.41
N HIS A 53 -17.56 -7.55 15.17
CA HIS A 53 -18.83 -6.85 15.40
C HIS A 53 -18.65 -5.48 16.06
N PHE A 54 -17.74 -5.40 17.03
CA PHE A 54 -17.43 -4.13 17.70
C PHE A 54 -16.79 -3.10 16.75
N VAL A 55 -15.83 -3.52 15.92
CA VAL A 55 -15.13 -2.60 15.02
C VAL A 55 -16.01 -2.15 13.86
N LEU A 56 -16.76 -3.09 13.27
CA LEU A 56 -17.52 -2.86 12.04
C LEU A 56 -18.80 -2.04 12.26
N GLU A 57 -19.30 -1.91 13.50
CA GLU A 57 -20.43 -1.04 13.80
C GLU A 57 -20.23 0.40 13.28
N GLU A 58 -18.98 0.90 13.33
CA GLU A 58 -18.64 2.23 12.85
C GLU A 58 -17.92 2.21 11.48
N ARG A 59 -18.21 1.23 10.63
CA ARG A 59 -17.68 1.11 9.27
C ARG A 59 -18.82 1.06 8.23
N MET A 60 -18.49 1.32 6.97
CA MET A 60 -19.47 1.26 5.88
C MET A 60 -20.01 -0.17 5.69
N ALA A 61 -19.19 -1.17 5.95
CA ALA A 61 -19.59 -2.58 5.87
C ALA A 61 -20.59 -2.98 6.97
N GLU A 62 -20.58 -2.31 8.13
CA GLU A 62 -21.49 -2.47 9.28
C GLU A 62 -21.40 -3.82 10.01
N THR A 63 -21.30 -4.95 9.33
CA THR A 63 -21.31 -6.30 9.93
C THR A 63 -20.23 -7.23 9.37
N PRO A 64 -19.74 -8.19 10.18
CA PRO A 64 -18.83 -9.23 9.70
C PRO A 64 -19.41 -10.08 8.57
N GLU A 65 -20.72 -10.32 8.58
CA GLU A 65 -21.42 -11.11 7.56
C GLU A 65 -21.34 -10.42 6.19
N LYS A 66 -21.57 -9.10 6.12
CA LYS A 66 -21.41 -8.32 4.86
C LYS A 66 -19.98 -8.35 4.35
N VAL A 67 -18.98 -8.23 5.25
CA VAL A 67 -17.57 -8.34 4.88
C VAL A 67 -17.26 -9.72 4.30
N MET A 68 -17.71 -10.79 4.96
CA MET A 68 -17.47 -12.16 4.48
C MET A 68 -18.20 -12.45 3.17
N GLU A 69 -19.42 -11.95 2.98
CA GLU A 69 -20.15 -12.05 1.70
C GLU A 69 -19.34 -11.38 0.57
N PHE A 70 -18.88 -10.15 0.77
CA PHE A 70 -18.05 -9.42 -0.18
C PHE A 70 -16.74 -10.14 -0.52
N LEU A 71 -15.99 -10.60 0.50
CA LEU A 71 -14.73 -11.33 0.31
C LEU A 71 -14.95 -12.64 -0.45
N ASN A 72 -16.03 -13.39 -0.13
CA ASN A 72 -16.35 -14.65 -0.79
C ASN A 72 -16.80 -14.44 -2.24
N GLU A 73 -17.59 -13.40 -2.54
CA GLU A 73 -17.99 -13.07 -3.91
C GLU A 73 -16.75 -12.73 -4.77
N LEU A 74 -15.85 -11.91 -4.25
CA LEU A 74 -14.58 -11.61 -4.94
C LEU A 74 -13.71 -12.86 -5.10
N LEU A 75 -13.64 -13.71 -4.08
CA LEU A 75 -12.87 -14.95 -4.11
C LEU A 75 -13.38 -15.89 -5.23
N GLU A 76 -14.69 -16.05 -5.36
CA GLU A 76 -15.31 -16.86 -6.43
C GLU A 76 -14.89 -16.37 -7.82
N LYS A 77 -14.81 -15.06 -8.02
CA LYS A 77 -14.38 -14.46 -9.31
C LYS A 77 -12.88 -14.51 -9.53
N ALA A 78 -12.09 -14.19 -8.50
CA ALA A 78 -10.64 -14.07 -8.60
C ALA A 78 -9.92 -15.43 -8.68
N LYS A 79 -10.37 -16.44 -7.92
CA LYS A 79 -9.69 -17.74 -7.79
C LYS A 79 -9.45 -18.45 -9.13
N PRO A 80 -10.41 -18.55 -10.06
CA PRO A 80 -10.18 -19.17 -11.36
C PRO A 80 -9.19 -18.39 -12.24
N ALA A 81 -9.19 -17.05 -12.15
CA ALA A 81 -8.24 -16.22 -12.86
C ALA A 81 -6.82 -16.40 -12.30
N ALA A 82 -6.68 -16.31 -10.98
CA ALA A 82 -5.43 -16.52 -10.26
C ALA A 82 -4.81 -17.91 -10.55
N GLN A 83 -5.64 -18.96 -10.60
CA GLN A 83 -5.17 -20.30 -10.90
C GLN A 83 -4.62 -20.39 -12.33
N ARG A 84 -5.32 -19.84 -13.32
CA ARG A 84 -4.82 -19.81 -14.72
C ARG A 84 -3.51 -19.03 -14.84
N GLU A 85 -3.40 -17.90 -14.17
CA GLU A 85 -2.17 -17.09 -14.14
C GLU A 85 -1.01 -17.85 -13.49
N PHE A 86 -1.29 -18.54 -12.39
CA PHE A 86 -0.31 -19.36 -11.67
C PHE A 86 0.16 -20.54 -12.52
N ASP A 87 -0.76 -21.27 -13.18
CA ASP A 87 -0.44 -22.40 -14.07
C ASP A 87 0.43 -21.93 -15.24
N ASN A 88 0.13 -20.76 -15.82
CA ASN A 88 0.94 -20.16 -16.88
C ASN A 88 2.34 -19.80 -16.39
N LEU A 89 2.45 -19.24 -15.18
CA LEU A 89 3.72 -18.88 -14.56
C LEU A 89 4.56 -20.13 -14.26
N GLU A 90 3.94 -21.19 -13.78
CA GLU A 90 4.62 -22.48 -13.51
C GLU A 90 5.11 -23.14 -14.82
N ALA A 91 4.28 -23.15 -15.87
CA ALA A 91 4.68 -23.61 -17.19
C ALA A 91 5.84 -22.79 -17.77
N TYR A 92 5.84 -21.47 -17.56
CA TYR A 92 6.93 -20.60 -17.96
C TYR A 92 8.23 -20.91 -17.20
N ALA A 93 8.18 -21.06 -15.91
CA ALA A 93 9.34 -21.40 -15.07
C ALA A 93 9.92 -22.78 -15.44
N LYS A 94 9.05 -23.74 -15.75
CA LYS A 94 9.45 -25.07 -16.24
C LYS A 94 10.14 -24.98 -17.60
N LYS A 95 9.60 -24.20 -18.52
CA LYS A 95 10.20 -23.99 -19.86
C LYS A 95 11.56 -23.32 -19.76
N LEU A 96 11.70 -22.31 -18.89
CA LEU A 96 12.90 -21.49 -18.81
C LEU A 96 14.05 -22.18 -18.06
N ASP A 97 13.78 -22.72 -16.88
CA ASP A 97 14.80 -23.20 -15.94
C ASP A 97 14.54 -24.62 -15.42
N GLY A 98 13.57 -25.36 -16.00
CA GLY A 98 13.26 -26.74 -15.59
C GLY A 98 12.63 -26.85 -14.20
N ILE A 99 11.97 -25.82 -13.69
CA ILE A 99 11.31 -25.84 -12.38
C ILE A 99 10.00 -26.60 -12.50
N ASP A 100 9.88 -27.75 -11.85
CA ASP A 100 8.67 -28.57 -11.88
C ASP A 100 7.54 -28.03 -11.00
N GLN A 101 7.88 -27.32 -9.91
CA GLN A 101 6.92 -26.76 -8.98
C GLN A 101 7.41 -25.41 -8.46
N LEU A 102 6.60 -24.37 -8.64
CA LEU A 102 6.88 -23.05 -8.12
C LEU A 102 6.77 -23.02 -6.58
N GLN A 103 7.73 -22.34 -5.96
CA GLN A 103 7.74 -22.05 -4.55
C GLN A 103 7.49 -20.56 -4.30
N LYS A 104 7.14 -20.17 -3.07
CA LYS A 104 6.91 -18.76 -2.70
C LYS A 104 8.08 -17.84 -3.06
N TRP A 105 9.31 -18.33 -3.08
CA TRP A 105 10.50 -17.56 -3.46
C TRP A 105 10.76 -17.47 -4.97
N ASP A 106 9.97 -18.17 -5.77
CA ASP A 106 10.10 -18.19 -7.23
C ASP A 106 9.12 -17.22 -7.90
N GLY A 107 7.96 -16.99 -7.29
CA GLY A 107 6.84 -16.26 -7.90
C GLY A 107 7.22 -14.88 -8.44
N ALA A 108 7.80 -14.00 -7.61
CA ALA A 108 8.18 -12.66 -8.04
C ALA A 108 9.23 -12.68 -9.17
N TYR A 109 10.22 -13.57 -9.08
CA TYR A 109 11.29 -13.71 -10.07
C TYR A 109 10.77 -14.09 -11.44
N TYR A 110 9.95 -15.15 -11.53
CA TYR A 110 9.41 -15.58 -12.82
C TYR A 110 8.32 -14.66 -13.33
N SER A 111 7.55 -14.02 -12.44
CA SER A 111 6.57 -12.98 -12.84
C SER A 111 7.25 -11.81 -13.54
N GLU A 112 8.37 -11.31 -12.99
CA GLU A 112 9.11 -10.21 -13.63
C GLU A 112 9.70 -10.61 -14.98
N LYS A 113 10.27 -11.82 -15.09
CA LYS A 113 10.78 -12.35 -16.37
C LYS A 113 9.66 -12.54 -17.40
N LEU A 114 8.52 -13.08 -16.99
CA LEU A 114 7.36 -13.26 -17.87
C LEU A 114 6.78 -11.93 -18.32
N LYS A 115 6.64 -10.97 -17.39
CA LYS A 115 6.19 -9.61 -17.71
C LYS A 115 7.10 -8.94 -18.73
N LYS A 116 8.42 -9.06 -18.55
CA LYS A 116 9.39 -8.53 -19.49
C LYS A 116 9.30 -9.20 -20.87
N GLU A 117 9.08 -10.52 -20.94
CA GLU A 117 8.91 -11.26 -22.21
C GLU A 117 7.62 -10.86 -22.93
N LEU A 118 6.49 -10.75 -22.19
CA LEU A 118 5.18 -10.47 -22.80
C LEU A 118 5.03 -9.03 -23.27
N PHE A 119 5.49 -8.07 -22.47
CA PHE A 119 5.25 -6.64 -22.75
C PHE A 119 6.49 -5.92 -23.28
N ASN A 120 7.66 -6.59 -23.31
CA ASN A 120 8.94 -5.94 -23.61
C ASN A 120 9.13 -4.63 -22.84
N LEU A 121 8.71 -4.63 -21.55
CA LEU A 121 8.76 -3.50 -20.65
C LEU A 121 9.77 -3.79 -19.53
N ASP A 122 10.88 -3.06 -19.55
CA ASP A 122 11.87 -3.08 -18.48
C ASP A 122 11.69 -1.81 -17.64
N GLN A 123 11.50 -1.95 -16.33
CA GLN A 123 11.37 -0.81 -15.44
C GLN A 123 12.61 0.11 -15.48
N GLU A 124 13.79 -0.44 -15.75
CA GLU A 124 15.00 0.35 -15.90
C GLU A 124 14.95 1.29 -17.13
N LEU A 125 14.19 0.92 -18.18
CA LEU A 125 13.96 1.79 -19.35
C LEU A 125 13.00 2.95 -19.04
N LEU A 126 12.15 2.79 -18.03
CA LEU A 126 11.18 3.84 -17.62
C LEU A 126 11.78 4.85 -16.65
N LYS A 127 12.69 4.44 -15.76
CA LYS A 127 13.28 5.31 -14.73
C LYS A 127 13.80 6.65 -15.25
N PRO A 128 14.49 6.74 -16.42
CA PRO A 128 14.96 8.02 -16.93
C PRO A 128 13.86 9.07 -17.16
N TYR A 129 12.62 8.65 -17.33
CA TYR A 129 11.47 9.56 -17.53
C TYR A 129 10.82 10.02 -16.21
N PHE A 130 11.15 9.39 -15.08
CA PHE A 130 10.53 9.65 -13.79
C PHE A 130 11.50 10.26 -12.79
N LYS A 131 12.09 11.41 -13.16
CA LYS A 131 12.87 12.21 -12.20
C LYS A 131 11.94 12.74 -11.11
N LEU A 132 12.31 12.57 -9.83
CA LEU A 132 11.47 12.90 -8.68
C LEU A 132 10.89 14.32 -8.75
N GLU A 133 11.70 15.32 -9.06
CA GLU A 133 11.25 16.71 -9.15
C GLU A 133 10.19 16.90 -10.24
N ASN A 134 10.33 16.19 -11.38
CA ASN A 134 9.33 16.25 -12.46
C ASN A 134 8.01 15.60 -12.01
N VAL A 135 8.09 14.48 -11.29
CA VAL A 135 6.90 13.79 -10.78
C VAL A 135 6.17 14.64 -9.73
N ILE A 136 6.90 15.30 -8.82
CA ILE A 136 6.33 16.26 -7.85
C ILE A 136 5.60 17.40 -8.58
N ASN A 137 6.24 18.02 -9.56
CA ASN A 137 5.61 19.08 -10.36
C ASN A 137 4.39 18.57 -11.14
N GLY A 138 4.43 17.32 -11.59
CA GLY A 138 3.31 16.65 -12.24
C GLY A 138 2.12 16.47 -11.30
N VAL A 139 2.36 15.97 -10.10
CA VAL A 139 1.33 15.83 -9.07
C VAL A 139 0.68 17.19 -8.73
N PHE A 140 1.50 18.24 -8.57
CA PHE A 140 0.98 19.60 -8.33
C PHE A 140 0.17 20.13 -9.52
N THR A 141 0.62 19.86 -10.75
CA THR A 141 -0.11 20.25 -11.96
C THR A 141 -1.45 19.51 -12.07
N VAL A 142 -1.49 18.22 -11.73
CA VAL A 142 -2.75 17.45 -11.68
C VAL A 142 -3.69 18.04 -10.63
N ALA A 143 -3.19 18.33 -9.43
CA ALA A 143 -3.99 18.95 -8.37
C ALA A 143 -4.48 20.36 -8.76
N ASN A 144 -3.66 21.13 -9.45
CA ASN A 144 -4.09 22.43 -9.99
C ASN A 144 -5.23 22.26 -10.99
N LYS A 145 -5.11 21.32 -11.94
CA LYS A 145 -6.15 21.08 -12.97
C LYS A 145 -7.46 20.53 -12.41
N LEU A 146 -7.40 19.75 -11.32
CA LEU A 146 -8.58 19.11 -10.73
C LEU A 146 -9.27 19.97 -9.65
N TYR A 147 -8.47 20.73 -8.90
CA TYR A 147 -8.93 21.39 -7.67
C TYR A 147 -8.48 22.84 -7.55
N ASP A 148 -7.92 23.44 -8.61
CA ASP A 148 -7.47 24.84 -8.64
C ASP A 148 -6.42 25.19 -7.56
N LEU A 149 -5.60 24.22 -7.13
CA LEU A 149 -4.59 24.40 -6.10
C LEU A 149 -3.26 24.89 -6.68
N GLN A 150 -2.59 25.76 -5.94
CA GLN A 150 -1.24 26.25 -6.23
C GLN A 150 -0.30 25.87 -5.08
N PHE A 151 0.94 25.49 -5.40
CA PHE A 151 1.96 25.04 -4.45
C PHE A 151 3.21 25.91 -4.59
N GLU A 152 3.55 26.63 -3.55
CA GLU A 152 4.76 27.46 -3.47
C GLU A 152 5.72 26.89 -2.43
N GLU A 153 6.96 26.56 -2.81
CA GLU A 153 7.98 26.08 -1.87
C GLU A 153 8.39 27.24 -0.93
N ILE A 154 8.36 27.03 0.37
CA ILE A 154 8.62 28.04 1.39
C ILE A 154 9.63 27.53 2.41
N GLU A 155 10.38 28.46 3.02
CA GLU A 155 11.35 28.19 4.10
C GLU A 155 10.93 28.87 5.43
N THR A 156 9.72 29.42 5.48
CA THR A 156 9.22 30.22 6.61
C THR A 156 8.60 29.41 7.74
N VAL A 157 8.42 28.09 7.56
CA VAL A 157 7.89 27.16 8.57
C VAL A 157 8.96 26.18 9.04
N ASP A 158 8.90 25.81 10.31
CA ASP A 158 9.84 24.86 10.91
C ASP A 158 9.75 23.48 10.25
N LYS A 159 10.92 22.88 10.01
CA LYS A 159 11.08 21.54 9.47
C LYS A 159 11.73 20.62 10.49
N TYR A 160 11.25 19.39 10.58
CA TYR A 160 11.84 18.40 11.49
C TYR A 160 13.11 17.72 10.95
N HIS A 161 13.46 17.95 9.68
CA HIS A 161 14.68 17.46 9.04
C HIS A 161 15.03 18.31 7.80
N GLU A 162 16.30 18.45 7.49
CA GLU A 162 16.80 19.25 6.35
C GLU A 162 16.32 18.75 4.97
N ASP A 163 16.14 17.42 4.81
CA ASP A 163 15.62 16.81 3.57
C ASP A 163 14.12 17.11 3.31
N VAL A 164 13.40 17.65 4.30
CA VAL A 164 11.96 17.92 4.16
C VAL A 164 11.75 19.23 3.40
N LYS A 165 10.95 19.16 2.35
CA LYS A 165 10.45 20.34 1.63
C LYS A 165 9.10 20.76 2.18
N THR A 166 8.85 22.07 2.24
CA THR A 166 7.61 22.64 2.72
C THR A 166 6.99 23.56 1.68
N TYR A 167 5.66 23.47 1.55
CA TYR A 167 4.90 24.24 0.56
C TYR A 167 3.74 24.95 1.24
N ALA A 168 3.53 26.23 0.88
CA ALA A 168 2.27 26.90 1.07
C ALA A 168 1.32 26.51 -0.06
N VAL A 169 0.13 26.04 0.29
CA VAL A 169 -0.91 25.66 -0.67
C VAL A 169 -2.00 26.71 -0.64
N THR A 170 -2.34 27.28 -1.79
CA THR A 170 -3.40 28.29 -1.98
C THR A 170 -4.36 27.85 -3.07
N ASP A 171 -5.57 28.43 -3.06
CA ASP A 171 -6.47 28.37 -4.21
C ASP A 171 -6.11 29.45 -5.26
N THR A 172 -6.84 29.49 -6.38
CA THR A 172 -6.62 30.48 -7.45
C THR A 172 -6.93 31.92 -7.05
N ASP A 173 -7.71 32.13 -6.00
CA ASP A 173 -8.00 33.46 -5.44
C ASP A 173 -6.92 33.91 -4.45
N GLY A 174 -5.91 33.07 -4.20
CA GLY A 174 -4.83 33.31 -3.24
C GLY A 174 -5.19 33.03 -1.79
N ASN A 175 -6.34 32.39 -1.50
CA ASN A 175 -6.70 32.02 -0.15
C ASN A 175 -5.83 30.84 0.32
N PHE A 176 -5.34 30.91 1.56
CA PHE A 176 -4.54 29.86 2.15
C PHE A 176 -5.35 28.58 2.42
N VAL A 177 -4.88 27.45 1.89
CA VAL A 177 -5.53 26.14 2.00
C VAL A 177 -4.82 25.25 3.04
N SER A 178 -3.50 25.11 2.96
CA SER A 178 -2.74 24.22 3.84
C SER A 178 -1.24 24.50 3.82
N TYR A 179 -0.52 24.06 4.86
CA TYR A 179 0.89 23.74 4.70
C TYR A 179 1.06 22.26 4.34
N PHE A 180 1.92 22.00 3.35
CA PHE A 180 2.24 20.66 2.89
C PHE A 180 3.72 20.37 3.08
N TYR A 181 4.05 19.23 3.73
CA TYR A 181 5.40 18.77 4.00
C TYR A 181 5.68 17.51 3.16
N ALA A 182 6.80 17.51 2.46
CA ALA A 182 7.22 16.42 1.58
C ALA A 182 8.56 15.83 2.06
N ASP A 183 8.52 14.59 2.53
CA ASP A 183 9.67 13.86 3.09
C ASP A 183 9.93 12.58 2.28
N PHE A 184 10.77 12.67 1.25
CA PHE A 184 10.85 11.64 0.21
C PHE A 184 12.01 10.65 0.37
N HIS A 185 13.01 10.93 1.20
CA HIS A 185 14.24 10.14 1.22
C HIS A 185 14.45 9.34 2.50
N PRO A 186 15.03 8.12 2.40
CA PRO A 186 15.38 7.31 3.57
C PRO A 186 16.53 7.93 4.37
N ARG A 187 16.51 7.70 5.69
CA ARG A 187 17.60 8.09 6.62
C ARG A 187 17.55 7.21 7.87
N PRO A 188 18.62 7.17 8.69
CA PRO A 188 18.60 6.47 9.97
C PRO A 188 17.42 6.92 10.85
N GLY A 189 16.70 5.97 11.43
CA GLY A 189 15.55 6.23 12.30
C GLY A 189 14.22 6.47 11.57
N LYS A 190 14.21 6.67 10.25
CA LYS A 190 12.98 6.76 9.46
C LYS A 190 12.44 5.35 9.16
N ARG A 191 11.13 5.15 9.40
CA ARG A 191 10.46 3.87 9.08
C ARG A 191 10.42 3.65 7.57
N ASN A 192 10.42 2.38 7.15
CA ASN A 192 10.20 1.97 5.76
C ASN A 192 8.72 2.16 5.35
N GLY A 193 8.49 2.19 4.04
CA GLY A 193 7.16 2.37 3.46
C GLY A 193 6.87 3.82 3.11
N ALA A 194 5.60 4.11 2.84
CA ALA A 194 5.09 5.45 2.59
C ALA A 194 3.83 5.67 3.44
N TRP A 195 3.53 6.90 3.79
CA TRP A 195 2.33 7.26 4.54
C TRP A 195 2.07 8.76 4.52
N MET A 196 0.80 9.12 4.72
CA MET A 196 0.37 10.49 5.01
C MET A 196 0.17 10.68 6.50
N THR A 197 0.44 11.89 6.99
CA THR A 197 0.18 12.32 8.37
C THR A 197 -0.36 13.75 8.40
N SER A 198 -1.34 14.01 9.27
CA SER A 198 -1.78 15.37 9.60
C SER A 198 -1.16 15.81 10.93
N TYR A 199 -0.34 16.87 10.91
CA TYR A 199 0.17 17.48 12.14
C TYR A 199 -0.90 18.39 12.79
N LYS A 200 -1.73 19.01 11.95
CA LYS A 200 -2.88 19.79 12.35
C LYS A 200 -4.04 19.46 11.43
N SER A 201 -5.18 19.07 11.97
CA SER A 201 -6.41 18.87 11.21
C SER A 201 -7.11 20.20 10.98
N GLN A 202 -7.89 20.31 9.91
CA GLN A 202 -8.78 21.44 9.68
C GLN A 202 -9.96 21.39 10.65
N TYR A 203 -10.44 22.51 11.11
CA TYR A 203 -11.70 22.65 11.86
C TYR A 203 -12.18 24.12 11.85
N ARG A 204 -13.44 24.32 12.22
CA ARG A 204 -13.99 25.65 12.41
C ARG A 204 -14.18 25.95 13.90
N SER A 205 -13.69 27.11 14.36
CA SER A 205 -13.87 27.59 15.71
C SER A 205 -14.29 29.07 15.65
N ASN A 206 -15.45 29.38 16.18
CA ASN A 206 -16.08 30.70 16.03
C ASN A 206 -16.16 31.06 14.51
N ASP A 207 -15.63 32.21 14.13
CA ASP A 207 -15.62 32.67 12.73
C ASP A 207 -14.33 32.30 11.99
N THR A 208 -13.45 31.47 12.59
CA THR A 208 -12.15 31.10 12.01
C THR A 208 -12.21 29.70 11.41
N ASN A 209 -11.70 29.54 10.19
CA ASN A 209 -11.44 28.25 9.57
C ASN A 209 -9.96 27.91 9.73
N GLU A 210 -9.64 27.11 10.76
CA GLU A 210 -8.29 26.65 11.03
C GLU A 210 -7.84 25.66 9.95
N ARG A 211 -6.79 26.05 9.20
CA ARG A 211 -6.34 25.25 8.07
C ARG A 211 -5.35 24.16 8.48
N PRO A 212 -5.33 23.04 7.74
CA PRO A 212 -4.54 21.86 8.08
C PRO A 212 -3.04 22.02 7.80
N GLN A 213 -2.25 21.15 8.42
CA GLN A 213 -0.85 20.90 8.11
C GLN A 213 -0.68 19.41 7.83
N VAL A 214 -0.30 19.08 6.62
CA VAL A 214 -0.28 17.72 6.10
C VAL A 214 1.11 17.35 5.62
N SER A 215 1.53 16.12 5.86
CA SER A 215 2.80 15.58 5.40
C SER A 215 2.59 14.28 4.63
N ILE A 216 3.36 14.08 3.56
CA ILE A 216 3.61 12.76 3.00
C ILE A 216 5.05 12.35 3.21
N VAL A 217 5.26 11.08 3.51
CA VAL A 217 6.56 10.48 3.76
C VAL A 217 6.73 9.29 2.83
N CYS A 218 7.85 9.26 2.11
CA CYS A 218 8.24 8.14 1.24
C CYS A 218 9.70 7.76 1.51
N ASN A 219 10.19 6.72 0.85
CA ASN A 219 11.57 6.25 0.99
C ASN A 219 12.20 6.01 -0.40
N PHE A 220 12.14 7.01 -1.27
CA PHE A 220 12.71 6.96 -2.61
C PHE A 220 14.23 7.06 -2.58
N THR A 221 14.90 6.41 -3.53
CA THR A 221 16.36 6.44 -3.63
C THR A 221 16.88 7.88 -3.72
N LYS A 222 17.81 8.23 -2.83
CA LYS A 222 18.46 9.55 -2.85
C LYS A 222 19.20 9.81 -4.17
N PRO A 223 19.29 11.07 -4.62
CA PRO A 223 20.16 11.42 -5.72
C PRO A 223 21.62 11.14 -5.35
N THR A 224 22.44 10.83 -6.35
CA THR A 224 23.88 10.69 -6.22
C THR A 224 24.57 11.93 -6.81
N GLN A 225 25.90 12.00 -6.71
CA GLN A 225 26.65 13.10 -7.33
C GLN A 225 26.48 13.17 -8.87
N THR A 226 26.12 12.04 -9.51
CA THR A 226 26.07 11.91 -10.98
C THR A 226 24.68 11.63 -11.52
N LYS A 227 23.71 11.26 -10.67
CA LYS A 227 22.34 10.94 -11.08
C LYS A 227 21.32 11.56 -10.13
N PRO A 228 20.24 12.17 -10.66
CA PRO A 228 19.11 12.62 -9.84
C PRO A 228 18.38 11.40 -9.23
N SER A 229 17.44 11.65 -8.33
CA SER A 229 16.50 10.64 -7.87
C SER A 229 15.58 10.25 -9.04
N LEU A 230 15.72 9.02 -9.53
CA LEU A 230 14.91 8.45 -10.61
C LEU A 230 14.00 7.38 -10.01
N LEU A 231 12.70 7.53 -10.21
CA LEU A 231 11.68 6.65 -9.64
C LEU A 231 11.39 5.47 -10.56
N THR A 232 11.08 4.32 -9.97
CA THR A 232 10.35 3.26 -10.66
C THR A 232 8.91 3.69 -10.88
N PHE A 233 8.20 3.05 -11.81
CA PHE A 233 6.78 3.34 -12.02
C PHE A 233 5.94 3.08 -10.75
N ASN A 234 6.26 2.04 -9.99
CA ASN A 234 5.60 1.77 -8.69
C ASN A 234 5.85 2.87 -7.66
N GLU A 235 7.04 3.50 -7.65
CA GLU A 235 7.30 4.65 -6.78
C GLU A 235 6.54 5.90 -7.23
N VAL A 236 6.29 6.06 -8.54
CA VAL A 236 5.41 7.11 -9.07
C VAL A 236 3.98 6.90 -8.59
N THR A 237 3.42 5.69 -8.74
CA THR A 237 2.07 5.39 -8.25
C THR A 237 1.96 5.56 -6.74
N THR A 238 2.98 5.17 -5.97
CA THR A 238 3.03 5.41 -4.52
C THR A 238 2.98 6.90 -4.18
N LEU A 239 3.72 7.75 -4.91
CA LEU A 239 3.68 9.19 -4.67
C LEU A 239 2.29 9.78 -4.95
N PHE A 240 1.63 9.37 -6.03
CA PHE A 240 0.26 9.76 -6.33
C PHE A 240 -0.73 9.28 -5.27
N HIS A 241 -0.58 8.04 -4.79
CA HIS A 241 -1.38 7.48 -3.71
C HIS A 241 -1.29 8.33 -2.43
N GLU A 242 -0.08 8.55 -1.92
CA GLU A 242 0.11 9.36 -0.70
C GLU A 242 -0.37 10.80 -0.89
N PHE A 243 -0.20 11.33 -2.10
CA PHE A 243 -0.71 12.66 -2.41
C PHE A 243 -2.24 12.72 -2.47
N GLY A 244 -2.91 11.62 -2.84
CA GLY A 244 -4.38 11.50 -2.73
C GLY A 244 -4.86 11.60 -1.29
N HIS A 245 -4.18 10.95 -0.35
CA HIS A 245 -4.42 11.15 1.08
C HIS A 245 -4.13 12.58 1.52
N ALA A 246 -3.04 13.18 1.02
CA ALA A 246 -2.71 14.56 1.33
C ALA A 246 -3.79 15.53 0.85
N LEU A 247 -4.30 15.37 -0.37
CA LEU A 247 -5.42 16.17 -0.89
C LEU A 247 -6.68 16.01 -0.02
N HIS A 248 -7.00 14.79 0.39
CA HIS A 248 -8.12 14.53 1.31
C HIS A 248 -7.96 15.31 2.62
N GLY A 249 -6.73 15.39 3.15
CA GLY A 249 -6.42 16.19 4.35
C GLY A 249 -6.44 17.70 4.09
N MET A 250 -5.80 18.16 3.03
CA MET A 250 -5.65 19.59 2.70
C MET A 250 -6.96 20.27 2.34
N LEU A 251 -7.81 19.57 1.57
CA LEU A 251 -9.10 20.11 1.10
C LEU A 251 -10.22 19.98 2.15
N ALA A 252 -9.94 19.46 3.33
CA ALA A 252 -10.93 19.35 4.40
C ALA A 252 -11.60 20.70 4.69
N ASN A 253 -12.92 20.67 4.87
CA ASN A 253 -13.75 21.83 5.16
C ASN A 253 -14.95 21.46 6.02
N THR A 254 -14.67 20.93 7.21
CA THR A 254 -15.65 20.46 8.19
C THR A 254 -15.73 21.39 9.39
N THR A 255 -16.81 21.29 10.14
CA THR A 255 -16.96 22.05 11.40
C THR A 255 -16.10 21.42 12.51
N TYR A 256 -16.13 20.10 12.63
CA TYR A 256 -15.50 19.38 13.75
C TYR A 256 -14.17 18.75 13.34
N LYS A 257 -13.15 18.96 14.18
CA LYS A 257 -11.80 18.41 13.98
C LYS A 257 -11.79 16.87 13.85
N SER A 258 -12.64 16.19 14.62
CA SER A 258 -12.73 14.73 14.62
C SER A 258 -13.33 14.12 13.34
N LEU A 259 -13.92 14.95 12.47
CA LEU A 259 -14.53 14.55 11.21
C LEU A 259 -13.78 15.14 10.01
N SER A 260 -12.54 15.57 10.21
CA SER A 260 -11.78 16.32 9.20
C SER A 260 -10.82 15.44 8.43
N GLY A 261 -10.77 15.65 7.11
CA GLY A 261 -9.81 15.00 6.21
C GLY A 261 -9.91 13.48 6.26
N THR A 262 -8.81 12.82 6.57
CA THR A 262 -8.72 11.35 6.64
C THR A 262 -9.39 10.73 7.88
N SER A 263 -10.03 11.54 8.74
CA SER A 263 -10.86 11.06 9.85
C SER A 263 -12.25 10.63 9.37
N VAL A 264 -12.28 9.59 8.56
CA VAL A 264 -13.46 8.96 7.94
C VAL A 264 -13.52 7.49 8.32
N SER A 265 -14.57 6.78 7.91
CA SER A 265 -14.61 5.32 8.04
C SER A 265 -13.40 4.68 7.38
N TRP A 266 -12.78 3.69 8.04
CA TRP A 266 -11.53 3.08 7.58
C TRP A 266 -11.65 2.42 6.21
N ASP A 267 -12.81 1.85 5.90
CA ASP A 267 -13.14 1.24 4.62
C ASP A 267 -13.47 2.25 3.50
N PHE A 268 -13.37 3.56 3.80
CA PHE A 268 -13.43 4.64 2.82
C PHE A 268 -12.09 5.33 2.59
N VAL A 269 -11.17 5.29 3.58
CA VAL A 269 -9.98 6.16 3.64
C VAL A 269 -9.06 6.03 2.42
N GLU A 270 -8.98 4.84 1.81
CA GLU A 270 -8.14 4.58 0.63
C GLU A 270 -8.77 5.02 -0.71
N LEU A 271 -10.05 5.42 -0.73
CA LEU A 271 -10.70 5.79 -1.99
C LEU A 271 -10.02 7.01 -2.66
N PRO A 272 -9.73 8.14 -1.96
CA PRO A 272 -9.08 9.28 -2.59
C PRO A 272 -7.65 8.98 -3.08
N SER A 273 -6.89 8.16 -2.34
CA SER A 273 -5.54 7.77 -2.70
C SER A 273 -5.52 6.86 -3.94
N GLN A 274 -6.33 5.82 -3.97
CA GLN A 274 -6.41 4.88 -5.09
C GLN A 274 -7.01 5.52 -6.35
N VAL A 275 -7.95 6.43 -6.22
CA VAL A 275 -8.47 7.20 -7.37
C VAL A 275 -7.35 8.02 -8.01
N LEU A 276 -6.47 8.64 -7.22
CA LEU A 276 -5.41 9.47 -7.76
C LEU A 276 -4.33 8.65 -8.49
N GLU A 277 -4.10 7.40 -8.12
CA GLU A 277 -3.20 6.49 -8.84
C GLU A 277 -3.57 6.31 -10.33
N ASN A 278 -4.87 6.41 -10.68
CA ASN A 278 -5.32 6.23 -12.07
C ASN A 278 -4.68 7.23 -13.03
N TRP A 279 -4.34 8.44 -12.55
CA TRP A 279 -3.67 9.45 -13.39
C TRP A 279 -2.27 9.00 -13.84
N CYS A 280 -1.63 8.06 -13.15
CA CYS A 280 -0.35 7.50 -13.58
C CYS A 280 -0.45 6.66 -14.85
N TYR A 281 -1.65 6.22 -15.20
CA TYR A 281 -1.92 5.41 -16.40
C TYR A 281 -2.50 6.23 -17.56
N GLU A 282 -2.82 7.51 -17.32
CA GLU A 282 -3.40 8.37 -18.35
C GLU A 282 -2.32 9.14 -19.11
N LYS A 283 -2.43 9.12 -20.45
CA LYS A 283 -1.49 9.78 -21.35
C LYS A 283 -1.34 11.25 -21.02
N GLU A 284 -2.47 11.95 -20.86
CA GLU A 284 -2.51 13.38 -20.61
C GLU A 284 -1.80 13.77 -19.32
N ALA A 285 -1.84 12.91 -18.31
CA ALA A 285 -1.12 13.12 -17.06
C ALA A 285 0.38 12.78 -17.21
N LEU A 286 0.72 11.65 -17.83
CA LEU A 286 2.11 11.25 -18.08
C LEU A 286 2.87 12.30 -18.89
N GLU A 287 2.27 12.92 -19.92
CA GLU A 287 2.87 13.98 -20.71
C GLU A 287 3.26 15.22 -19.87
N LEU A 288 2.62 15.45 -18.73
CA LEU A 288 2.96 16.57 -17.85
C LEU A 288 4.31 16.36 -17.16
N PHE A 289 4.62 15.15 -16.74
CA PHE A 289 5.76 14.89 -15.85
C PHE A 289 6.74 13.81 -16.32
N ALA A 290 6.32 12.87 -17.16
CA ALA A 290 7.18 11.79 -17.62
C ALA A 290 8.12 12.28 -18.73
N LYS A 291 9.21 12.94 -18.33
CA LYS A 291 10.20 13.55 -19.23
C LYS A 291 11.60 13.05 -18.91
N HIS A 292 12.32 12.65 -19.95
CA HIS A 292 13.68 12.14 -19.82
C HIS A 292 14.58 13.17 -19.10
N TYR A 293 15.27 12.74 -18.06
CA TYR A 293 15.99 13.64 -17.14
C TYR A 293 17.18 14.38 -17.79
N GLU A 294 17.75 13.86 -18.89
CA GLU A 294 18.84 14.49 -19.64
C GLU A 294 18.33 15.27 -20.86
N THR A 295 17.41 14.68 -21.66
CA THR A 295 17.01 15.27 -22.95
C THR A 295 15.75 16.14 -22.81
N GLY A 296 14.93 15.96 -21.76
CA GLY A 296 13.65 16.62 -21.59
C GLY A 296 12.53 16.08 -22.50
N GLU A 297 12.82 15.05 -23.30
CA GLU A 297 11.83 14.42 -24.19
C GLU A 297 10.75 13.73 -23.36
N VAL A 298 9.49 13.88 -23.80
CA VAL A 298 8.35 13.21 -23.20
C VAL A 298 8.46 11.70 -23.44
N ILE A 299 7.99 10.92 -22.48
CA ILE A 299 7.94 9.45 -22.57
C ILE A 299 7.29 9.00 -23.89
N PRO A 300 7.92 8.09 -24.64
CA PRO A 300 7.36 7.59 -25.89
C PRO A 300 6.00 6.91 -25.68
N MET A 301 5.05 7.12 -26.61
CA MET A 301 3.72 6.50 -26.55
C MET A 301 3.79 4.98 -26.42
N GLU A 302 4.74 4.34 -27.09
CA GLU A 302 4.97 2.91 -26.96
C GLU A 302 5.14 2.45 -25.49
N TYR A 303 5.81 3.24 -24.65
CA TYR A 303 5.96 2.92 -23.23
C TYR A 303 4.68 3.17 -22.45
N VAL A 304 3.90 4.21 -22.79
CA VAL A 304 2.60 4.47 -22.19
C VAL A 304 1.63 3.32 -22.48
N ASP A 305 1.58 2.86 -23.73
CA ASP A 305 0.74 1.73 -24.14
C ASP A 305 1.14 0.45 -23.38
N LYS A 306 2.45 0.16 -23.29
CA LYS A 306 2.97 -0.98 -22.52
C LYS A 306 2.67 -0.90 -21.02
N ILE A 307 2.73 0.28 -20.41
CA ILE A 307 2.33 0.50 -19.02
C ILE A 307 0.86 0.11 -18.85
N LYS A 308 -0.04 0.60 -19.75
CA LYS A 308 -1.46 0.28 -19.73
C LYS A 308 -1.73 -1.21 -19.95
N GLU A 309 -1.11 -1.82 -20.94
CA GLU A 309 -1.26 -3.26 -21.23
C GLU A 309 -0.79 -4.13 -20.06
N SER A 310 0.27 -3.72 -19.37
CA SER A 310 0.81 -4.47 -18.24
C SER A 310 0.07 -4.22 -16.92
N ALA A 311 -0.86 -3.27 -16.85
CA ALA A 311 -1.56 -2.89 -15.63
C ALA A 311 -2.38 -4.05 -15.02
N SER A 312 -2.98 -4.90 -15.87
CA SER A 312 -3.76 -6.08 -15.46
C SER A 312 -2.95 -7.39 -15.37
N PHE A 313 -1.62 -7.30 -15.49
CA PHE A 313 -0.77 -8.49 -15.42
C PHE A 313 -0.77 -9.12 -14.05
N HIS A 314 -1.15 -10.39 -13.95
CA HIS A 314 -1.30 -11.15 -12.71
C HIS A 314 -2.31 -10.53 -11.71
N GLU A 315 -3.32 -9.81 -12.21
CA GLU A 315 -4.34 -9.17 -11.36
C GLU A 315 -5.16 -10.19 -10.56
N GLY A 316 -5.44 -11.37 -11.14
CA GLY A 316 -6.09 -12.47 -10.42
C GLY A 316 -5.26 -12.95 -9.23
N MET A 317 -3.95 -13.15 -9.40
CA MET A 317 -3.03 -13.55 -8.32
C MET A 317 -2.88 -12.45 -7.27
N GLN A 318 -2.84 -11.18 -7.68
CA GLN A 318 -2.74 -10.04 -6.77
C GLN A 318 -4.01 -9.89 -5.92
N THR A 319 -5.19 -9.97 -6.57
CA THR A 319 -6.49 -9.94 -5.89
C THR A 319 -6.61 -11.11 -4.91
N LEU A 320 -6.25 -12.33 -5.33
CA LEU A 320 -6.30 -13.50 -4.44
C LEU A 320 -5.38 -13.34 -3.23
N ARG A 321 -4.22 -12.73 -3.40
CA ARG A 321 -3.31 -12.40 -2.30
C ARG A 321 -3.93 -11.38 -1.34
N GLN A 322 -4.57 -10.33 -1.84
CA GLN A 322 -5.25 -9.34 -1.01
C GLN A 322 -6.41 -9.98 -0.23
N LEU A 323 -7.22 -10.81 -0.89
CA LEU A 323 -8.30 -11.57 -0.25
C LEU A 323 -7.78 -12.50 0.86
N SER A 324 -6.59 -13.09 0.68
CA SER A 324 -5.98 -13.91 1.74
C SER A 324 -5.72 -13.13 3.02
N PHE A 325 -5.35 -11.86 2.92
CA PHE A 325 -5.13 -11.01 4.08
C PHE A 325 -6.44 -10.65 4.78
N GLY A 326 -7.47 -10.28 4.02
CA GLY A 326 -8.80 -9.98 4.58
C GLY A 326 -9.43 -11.20 5.24
N LEU A 327 -9.34 -12.38 4.62
CA LEU A 327 -9.83 -13.64 5.19
C LEU A 327 -9.07 -14.03 6.47
N LEU A 328 -7.76 -13.84 6.51
CA LEU A 328 -6.96 -14.07 7.72
C LEU A 328 -7.36 -13.11 8.84
N ASP A 329 -7.51 -11.83 8.52
CA ASP A 329 -7.93 -10.80 9.47
C ASP A 329 -9.31 -11.12 10.06
N MET A 330 -10.28 -11.42 9.21
CA MET A 330 -11.62 -11.80 9.65
C MET A 330 -11.63 -13.10 10.46
N SER A 331 -10.83 -14.09 10.10
CA SER A 331 -10.67 -15.33 10.87
C SER A 331 -10.20 -15.05 12.29
N TRP A 332 -9.20 -14.17 12.48
CA TRP A 332 -8.70 -13.79 13.80
C TRP A 332 -9.71 -13.01 14.64
N HIS A 333 -10.61 -12.24 14.04
CA HIS A 333 -11.43 -11.26 14.76
C HIS A 333 -12.91 -11.56 14.82
N SER A 334 -13.39 -12.59 14.06
CA SER A 334 -14.81 -13.04 14.06
C SER A 334 -15.03 -14.32 14.86
N GLY A 335 -13.99 -14.97 15.36
CA GLY A 335 -14.10 -16.21 16.14
C GLY A 335 -14.71 -16.00 17.52
N ASP A 336 -15.50 -16.99 17.97
CA ASP A 336 -16.19 -16.95 19.27
C ASP A 336 -15.29 -17.40 20.44
N SER A 337 -14.18 -18.08 20.18
CA SER A 337 -13.31 -18.67 21.22
C SER A 337 -11.82 -18.58 20.83
N PRO A 338 -11.25 -17.35 20.73
CA PRO A 338 -9.85 -17.18 20.35
C PRO A 338 -8.88 -17.79 21.36
N GLU A 339 -9.27 -17.96 22.63
CA GLU A 339 -8.47 -18.62 23.68
C GLU A 339 -8.25 -20.11 23.42
N ALA A 340 -9.09 -20.76 22.61
CA ALA A 340 -8.94 -22.16 22.24
C ALA A 340 -7.87 -22.40 21.15
N ILE A 341 -7.33 -21.35 20.53
CA ILE A 341 -6.34 -21.47 19.47
C ILE A 341 -4.99 -21.91 20.04
N SER A 342 -4.63 -23.16 19.78
CA SER A 342 -3.38 -23.76 20.27
C SER A 342 -2.17 -23.32 19.46
N SER A 343 -2.28 -23.29 18.11
CA SER A 343 -1.19 -23.00 17.18
C SER A 343 -1.56 -21.85 16.24
N VAL A 344 -0.78 -20.78 16.28
CA VAL A 344 -0.93 -19.63 15.36
C VAL A 344 -0.67 -20.06 13.91
N LYS A 345 0.34 -20.91 13.70
CA LYS A 345 0.70 -21.43 12.37
C LYS A 345 -0.41 -22.28 11.75
N GLU A 346 -0.99 -23.19 12.54
CA GLU A 346 -2.07 -24.04 12.07
C GLU A 346 -3.33 -23.22 11.75
N PHE A 347 -3.68 -22.28 12.62
CA PHE A 347 -4.79 -21.35 12.39
C PHE A 347 -4.62 -20.56 11.09
N GLU A 348 -3.46 -19.97 10.88
CA GLU A 348 -3.12 -19.24 9.65
C GLU A 348 -3.20 -20.15 8.41
N THR A 349 -2.68 -21.37 8.49
CA THR A 349 -2.71 -22.33 7.37
C THR A 349 -4.15 -22.63 6.97
N ASN A 350 -5.04 -22.80 7.94
CA ASN A 350 -6.46 -23.04 7.69
C ASN A 350 -7.15 -21.80 7.10
N ALA A 351 -6.84 -20.60 7.59
CA ALA A 351 -7.38 -19.35 7.06
C ALA A 351 -6.99 -19.12 5.59
N PHE A 352 -5.79 -19.55 5.18
CA PHE A 352 -5.30 -19.43 3.81
C PHE A 352 -5.73 -20.56 2.87
N ALA A 353 -6.44 -21.58 3.33
CA ALA A 353 -6.72 -22.79 2.53
C ALA A 353 -7.35 -22.48 1.17
N GLU A 354 -8.35 -21.58 1.13
CA GLU A 354 -9.08 -21.22 -0.10
C GLU A 354 -8.29 -20.33 -1.07
N THR A 355 -7.26 -19.65 -0.60
CA THR A 355 -6.45 -18.69 -1.40
C THR A 355 -5.07 -19.21 -1.74
N LYS A 356 -4.79 -20.47 -1.41
CA LYS A 356 -3.48 -21.08 -1.55
C LYS A 356 -3.15 -21.41 -3.02
N LEU A 357 -2.06 -20.84 -3.54
CA LEU A 357 -1.46 -21.18 -4.83
C LEU A 357 -0.13 -21.92 -4.67
N TYR A 358 0.71 -21.47 -3.75
CA TYR A 358 2.04 -22.04 -3.52
C TYR A 358 2.04 -23.09 -2.43
N PRO A 359 3.00 -24.03 -2.45
CA PRO A 359 3.24 -24.93 -1.31
C PRO A 359 3.50 -24.16 -0.01
N ASP A 360 3.13 -24.76 1.11
CA ASP A 360 3.43 -24.18 2.42
C ASP A 360 4.92 -24.23 2.72
N VAL A 361 5.38 -23.19 3.41
CA VAL A 361 6.71 -23.10 3.99
C VAL A 361 6.54 -23.19 5.51
N ALA A 362 7.00 -24.29 6.08
CA ALA A 362 6.78 -24.61 7.51
C ALA A 362 7.34 -23.52 8.44
N GLU A 363 8.46 -22.91 8.07
CA GLU A 363 9.15 -21.89 8.84
C GLU A 363 8.48 -20.51 8.78
N ASN A 364 7.50 -20.32 7.88
CA ASN A 364 6.86 -19.02 7.69
C ASN A 364 5.55 -18.92 8.48
N CYS A 365 5.36 -17.80 9.16
CA CYS A 365 4.09 -17.44 9.78
C CYS A 365 3.87 -15.94 9.62
N MET A 366 2.87 -15.55 8.82
CA MET A 366 2.57 -14.16 8.53
C MET A 366 1.98 -13.46 9.76
N SER A 367 1.10 -14.13 10.50
CA SER A 367 0.41 -13.57 11.67
C SER A 367 1.36 -13.01 12.71
N THR A 368 2.55 -13.60 12.91
CA THR A 368 3.53 -13.13 13.89
C THR A 368 4.25 -11.83 13.49
N SER A 369 4.08 -11.36 12.26
CA SER A 369 4.65 -10.11 11.73
C SER A 369 3.63 -9.22 11.01
N PHE A 370 2.34 -9.57 11.04
CA PHE A 370 1.27 -8.82 10.40
C PHE A 370 0.84 -7.63 11.29
N SER A 371 1.71 -6.63 11.35
CA SER A 371 1.53 -5.48 12.26
C SER A 371 0.25 -4.67 11.97
N GLN A 372 -0.21 -4.62 10.73
CA GLN A 372 -1.39 -3.85 10.31
C GLN A 372 -2.65 -4.25 11.09
N ILE A 373 -2.89 -5.57 11.23
CA ILE A 373 -4.08 -6.06 11.94
C ILE A 373 -3.86 -6.25 13.45
N PHE A 374 -2.62 -6.37 13.93
CA PHE A 374 -2.34 -6.58 15.34
C PHE A 374 -1.91 -5.31 16.10
N GLN A 375 -1.01 -4.51 15.53
CA GLN A 375 -0.52 -3.27 16.12
C GLN A 375 -1.24 -2.04 15.55
N GLY A 376 -1.54 -2.06 14.26
CA GLY A 376 -2.21 -0.98 13.54
C GLY A 376 -3.73 -0.97 13.73
N GLY A 377 -4.39 -0.06 13.03
CA GLY A 377 -5.83 0.17 13.11
C GLY A 377 -6.69 -0.70 12.19
N TYR A 378 -6.10 -1.62 11.42
CA TYR A 378 -6.80 -2.37 10.36
C TYR A 378 -7.48 -3.67 10.84
N SER A 379 -7.53 -3.94 12.13
CA SER A 379 -8.20 -5.16 12.63
C SER A 379 -9.68 -5.20 12.23
N ALA A 380 -10.11 -6.31 11.61
CA ALA A 380 -11.42 -6.49 10.98
C ALA A 380 -11.75 -5.44 9.90
N GLY A 381 -10.74 -4.97 9.15
CA GLY A 381 -10.90 -3.92 8.17
C GLY A 381 -9.84 -3.93 7.06
N TYR A 382 -9.07 -5.01 6.96
CA TYR A 382 -7.97 -5.09 5.98
C TYR A 382 -8.46 -5.37 4.56
#